data_4358508ef72d3b93baa1584aa20e6e5e
#
_entry.id   4358508ef72d3b93baa1584aa20e6e5e
#
_cell.length_a   1.000
_cell.length_b   1.000
_cell.length_c   1.000
_cell.angle_alpha   90.00
_cell.angle_beta   90.00
_cell.angle_gamma   90.00
#
_symmetry.space_group_name_H-M   'P 1'
#
loop_
_entity.id
_entity.type
_entity.pdbx_description
1 polymer ?
#
loop_
_entity_poly.entity_id
_entity_poly.type
_entity_poly.pdbx_seq_one_letter_code
_entity_poly.pdbx_strand_id
1 'polypeptide(L)'
;MRFSYFIILLFSSCTYNELVPVCEPNTQDFLDFVQPIIEANCVSCHNESSGRPSILTSYDGVIDAINNHSLDNEVINLRMPPYGMPPLSTEEINIITNWISCE
;
A
#
# COMPACT_ATOMS: atom_id res chain seq x y z
N MET A 1 -33.55 44.92 -33.83
CA MET A 1 -33.57 43.59 -33.32
C MET A 1 -32.23 43.21 -32.74
N ARG A 2 -32.19 43.05 -31.51
CA ARG A 2 -30.95 42.69 -30.84
C ARG A 2 -31.10 41.35 -30.21
N PHE A 3 -30.35 40.43 -30.70
CA PHE A 3 -30.22 39.14 -30.07
C PHE A 3 -29.07 39.20 -29.09
N SER A 4 -29.44 39.26 -27.85
CA SER A 4 -28.46 39.07 -26.78
C SER A 4 -28.17 37.59 -26.70
N TYR A 5 -27.08 37.19 -27.28
CA TYR A 5 -26.62 35.84 -27.12
C TYR A 5 -25.97 35.73 -25.77
N PHE A 6 -26.76 35.26 -24.84
CA PHE A 6 -26.17 34.75 -23.59
C PHE A 6 -25.45 33.48 -23.94
N ILE A 7 -24.18 33.61 -24.15
CA ILE A 7 -23.31 32.43 -24.11
C ILE A 7 -23.24 32.03 -22.67
N ILE A 8 -24.09 31.12 -22.28
CA ILE A 8 -23.92 30.42 -21.01
C ILE A 8 -22.74 29.52 -21.21
N LEU A 9 -21.59 30.00 -20.79
CA LEU A 9 -20.43 29.18 -20.60
C LEU A 9 -20.75 28.27 -19.41
N LEU A 10 -21.28 27.12 -19.71
CA LEU A 10 -21.34 26.04 -18.75
C LEU A 10 -19.92 25.59 -18.50
N PHE A 11 -19.33 26.21 -17.52
CA PHE A 11 -18.15 25.62 -16.90
C PHE A 11 -18.60 24.36 -16.18
N SER A 12 -18.56 23.26 -16.87
CA SER A 12 -18.48 22.00 -16.17
C SER A 12 -17.11 21.97 -15.50
N SER A 13 -17.05 22.56 -14.34
CA SER A 13 -15.95 22.28 -13.47
C SER A 13 -16.07 20.81 -13.12
N CYS A 14 -15.25 20.01 -13.74
CA CYS A 14 -14.87 18.76 -13.12
C CYS A 14 -14.23 19.12 -11.79
N THR A 15 -15.03 19.16 -10.76
CA THR A 15 -14.50 19.08 -9.43
C THR A 15 -14.02 17.64 -9.24
N TYR A 16 -12.89 17.38 -9.82
CA TYR A 16 -12.03 16.41 -9.21
C TYR A 16 -11.73 16.96 -7.83
N ASN A 17 -12.28 16.34 -6.85
CA ASN A 17 -11.79 16.48 -5.52
C ASN A 17 -10.35 16.04 -5.56
N GLU A 18 -9.49 17.00 -5.68
CA GLU A 18 -8.06 16.83 -5.53
C GLU A 18 -7.63 16.74 -4.07
N LEU A 19 -8.54 16.44 -3.21
CA LEU A 19 -8.21 15.72 -2.01
C LEU A 19 -7.68 14.40 -2.51
N VAL A 20 -6.35 14.35 -2.65
CA VAL A 20 -5.67 13.09 -2.88
C VAL A 20 -6.30 12.10 -1.94
N PRO A 21 -7.07 11.13 -2.43
CA PRO A 21 -7.53 10.10 -1.54
C PRO A 21 -6.29 9.52 -0.91
N VAL A 22 -6.32 9.34 0.40
CA VAL A 22 -5.33 8.52 1.07
C VAL A 22 -5.29 7.26 0.22
N CYS A 23 -4.17 7.05 -0.45
CA CYS A 23 -4.00 5.94 -1.32
C CYS A 23 -4.16 4.68 -0.49
N GLU A 24 -5.25 3.95 -0.70
CA GLU A 24 -5.40 2.62 -0.13
C GLU A 24 -4.79 1.63 -1.11
N PRO A 25 -3.75 0.91 -0.71
CA PRO A 25 -3.17 -0.11 -1.54
C PRO A 25 -4.22 -1.12 -2.01
N ASN A 26 -4.16 -1.50 -3.26
CA ASN A 26 -5.18 -2.34 -3.90
C ASN A 26 -5.24 -3.73 -3.27
N THR A 27 -6.42 -4.15 -2.83
CA THR A 27 -6.62 -5.44 -2.17
C THR A 27 -6.38 -6.62 -3.12
N GLN A 28 -6.75 -6.51 -4.39
CA GLN A 28 -6.53 -7.58 -5.36
C GLN A 28 -5.03 -7.75 -5.65
N ASP A 29 -4.32 -6.66 -5.81
CA ASP A 29 -2.87 -6.70 -6.01
C ASP A 29 -2.15 -7.25 -4.76
N PHE A 30 -2.69 -6.98 -3.58
CA PHE A 30 -2.20 -7.60 -2.37
C PHE A 30 -2.31 -9.14 -2.45
N LEU A 31 -3.47 -9.65 -2.79
CA LEU A 31 -3.70 -11.09 -2.87
C LEU A 31 -2.83 -11.76 -3.94
N ASP A 32 -2.65 -11.09 -5.08
CA ASP A 32 -1.97 -11.67 -6.24
C ASP A 32 -0.44 -11.57 -6.15
N PHE A 33 0.09 -10.50 -5.59
CA PHE A 33 1.53 -10.21 -5.68
C PHE A 33 2.22 -10.06 -4.33
N VAL A 34 1.58 -9.42 -3.36
CA VAL A 34 2.22 -9.08 -2.08
C VAL A 34 2.06 -10.20 -1.05
N GLN A 35 0.87 -10.74 -0.92
CA GLN A 35 0.58 -11.79 0.06
C GLN A 35 1.51 -13.00 -0.09
N PRO A 36 1.80 -13.52 -1.28
CA PRO A 36 2.73 -14.64 -1.43
C PRO A 36 4.14 -14.34 -0.87
N ILE A 37 4.61 -13.10 -1.06
CA ILE A 37 5.91 -12.67 -0.53
C ILE A 37 5.88 -12.64 1.00
N ILE A 38 4.83 -12.06 1.56
CA ILE A 38 4.67 -11.92 3.02
C ILE A 38 4.51 -13.28 3.66
N GLU A 39 3.73 -14.18 3.10
CA GLU A 39 3.55 -15.54 3.62
C GLU A 39 4.86 -16.32 3.64
N ALA A 40 5.67 -16.18 2.60
CA ALA A 40 6.93 -16.90 2.49
C ALA A 40 8.02 -16.36 3.43
N ASN A 41 7.99 -15.08 3.79
CA ASN A 41 9.11 -14.42 4.45
C ASN A 41 8.81 -13.80 5.81
N CYS A 42 7.56 -13.60 6.16
CA CYS A 42 7.17 -12.76 7.31
C CYS A 42 6.27 -13.47 8.31
N VAL A 43 5.32 -14.25 7.84
CA VAL A 43 4.24 -14.83 8.66
C VAL A 43 4.74 -15.82 9.69
N SER A 44 5.85 -16.50 9.45
CA SER A 44 6.42 -17.44 10.44
C SER A 44 6.76 -16.77 11.77
N CYS A 45 7.10 -15.48 11.74
CA CYS A 45 7.37 -14.66 12.91
C CYS A 45 6.28 -13.67 13.25
N HIS A 46 5.46 -13.25 12.26
CA HIS A 46 4.44 -12.24 12.41
C HIS A 46 3.04 -12.83 12.22
N ASN A 47 2.63 -13.66 13.15
CA ASN A 47 1.31 -14.28 13.20
C ASN A 47 0.69 -14.10 14.60
N GLU A 48 -0.57 -14.51 14.73
CA GLU A 48 -1.36 -14.31 15.94
C GLU A 48 -0.75 -14.99 17.18
N SER A 49 0.02 -16.06 16.97
CA SER A 49 0.60 -16.86 18.07
C SER A 49 1.98 -16.37 18.51
N SER A 50 2.62 -15.50 17.75
CA SER A 50 4.03 -15.14 17.96
C SER A 50 4.25 -14.11 19.06
N GLY A 51 3.22 -13.37 19.46
CA GLY A 51 3.33 -12.26 20.42
C GLY A 51 4.07 -11.03 19.88
N ARG A 52 4.40 -11.00 18.59
CA ARG A 52 5.06 -9.86 17.97
C ARG A 52 4.06 -8.77 17.61
N PRO A 53 4.48 -7.48 17.57
CA PRO A 53 3.54 -6.36 17.40
C PRO A 53 2.86 -6.29 16.04
N SER A 54 3.45 -6.84 14.99
CA SER A 54 2.85 -6.85 13.67
C SER A 54 2.32 -8.23 13.32
N ILE A 55 1.04 -8.31 12.97
CA ILE A 55 0.40 -9.54 12.53
C ILE A 55 0.15 -9.42 11.03
N LEU A 56 0.88 -10.18 10.23
CA LEU A 56 0.93 -10.02 8.78
C LEU A 56 0.17 -11.11 8.03
N THR A 57 -0.78 -11.74 8.67
CA THR A 57 -1.58 -12.84 8.10
C THR A 57 -2.78 -12.37 7.28
N SER A 58 -3.07 -11.07 7.27
CA SER A 58 -4.21 -10.50 6.57
C SER A 58 -3.85 -9.15 5.94
N TYR A 59 -4.67 -8.72 4.97
CA TYR A 59 -4.59 -7.38 4.40
C TYR A 59 -4.64 -6.31 5.50
N ASP A 60 -5.62 -6.39 6.39
CA ASP A 60 -5.78 -5.39 7.46
C ASP A 60 -4.58 -5.35 8.40
N GLY A 61 -4.00 -6.51 8.71
CA GLY A 61 -2.80 -6.58 9.52
C GLY A 61 -1.60 -5.94 8.85
N VAL A 62 -1.46 -6.10 7.55
CA VAL A 62 -0.39 -5.47 6.77
C VAL A 62 -0.60 -3.96 6.69
N ILE A 63 -1.80 -3.49 6.47
CA ILE A 63 -2.12 -2.05 6.48
C ILE A 63 -1.83 -1.44 7.85
N ASP A 64 -2.19 -2.11 8.93
CA ASP A 64 -1.85 -1.66 10.27
C ASP A 64 -0.33 -1.55 10.47
N ALA A 65 0.42 -2.53 9.98
CA ALA A 65 1.87 -2.51 10.06
C ALA A 65 2.50 -1.36 9.26
N ILE A 66 1.94 -1.02 8.11
CA ILE A 66 2.37 0.14 7.31
C ILE A 66 2.12 1.43 8.10
N ASN A 67 0.95 1.59 8.66
CA ASN A 67 0.52 2.82 9.31
C ASN A 67 1.14 3.02 10.70
N ASN A 68 1.32 1.95 11.45
CA ASN A 68 1.67 2.04 12.87
C ASN A 68 3.01 1.39 13.24
N HIS A 69 3.60 0.61 12.34
CA HIS A 69 4.83 -0.16 12.63
C HIS A 69 5.92 0.03 11.59
N SER A 70 5.78 1.01 10.70
CA SER A 70 6.79 1.37 9.71
C SER A 70 7.25 0.22 8.81
N LEU A 71 6.32 -0.63 8.38
CA LEU A 71 6.63 -1.81 7.56
C LEU A 71 7.45 -1.45 6.32
N ASP A 72 7.08 -0.39 5.63
CA ASP A 72 7.78 0.09 4.45
C ASP A 72 9.24 0.42 4.73
N ASN A 73 9.50 1.17 5.81
CA ASN A 73 10.87 1.51 6.21
C ASN A 73 11.69 0.30 6.63
N GLU A 74 11.08 -0.65 7.33
CA GLU A 74 11.76 -1.87 7.75
C GLU A 74 12.20 -2.71 6.54
N VAL A 75 11.38 -2.79 5.52
CA VAL A 75 11.67 -3.54 4.29
C VAL A 75 12.71 -2.80 3.43
N ILE A 76 12.54 -1.52 3.20
CA ILE A 76 13.44 -0.70 2.38
C ILE A 76 14.85 -0.65 2.98
N ASN A 77 14.95 -0.55 4.28
CA ASN A 77 16.24 -0.46 4.98
C ASN A 77 16.82 -1.83 5.34
N LEU A 78 16.24 -2.91 4.84
CA LEU A 78 16.71 -4.28 5.03
C LEU A 78 16.79 -4.70 6.51
N ARG A 79 15.94 -4.14 7.35
CA ARG A 79 15.82 -4.55 8.75
C ARG A 79 14.88 -5.73 8.94
N MET A 80 13.95 -5.92 7.99
CA MET A 80 13.06 -7.07 7.93
C MET A 80 13.13 -7.71 6.55
N PRO A 81 13.27 -9.01 6.44
CA PRO A 81 13.51 -10.02 7.50
C PRO A 81 14.77 -9.73 8.33
N PRO A 82 14.78 -10.12 9.62
CA PRO A 82 15.91 -9.80 10.49
C PRO A 82 17.18 -10.51 10.07
N TYR A 83 18.31 -10.03 10.55
CA TYR A 83 19.61 -10.65 10.34
C TYR A 83 19.59 -12.14 10.67
N GLY A 84 20.14 -12.96 9.80
CA GLY A 84 20.14 -14.42 9.94
C GLY A 84 19.01 -15.10 9.16
N MET A 85 18.04 -14.36 8.65
CA MET A 85 17.01 -14.86 7.74
C MET A 85 17.35 -14.46 6.31
N PRO A 86 16.94 -15.24 5.29
CA PRO A 86 17.14 -14.84 3.89
C PRO A 86 16.53 -13.48 3.62
N PRO A 87 17.29 -12.51 3.05
CA PRO A 87 16.74 -11.20 2.73
C PRO A 87 15.78 -11.29 1.56
N LEU A 88 14.84 -10.33 1.47
CA LEU A 88 14.02 -10.17 0.29
C LEU A 88 14.88 -9.78 -0.91
N SER A 89 14.53 -10.27 -2.10
CA SER A 89 15.15 -9.82 -3.33
C SER A 89 14.77 -8.37 -3.64
N THR A 90 15.56 -7.71 -4.48
CA THR A 90 15.24 -6.36 -4.95
C THR A 90 13.86 -6.31 -5.62
N GLU A 91 13.52 -7.34 -6.39
CA GLU A 91 12.22 -7.45 -7.05
C GLU A 91 11.08 -7.55 -6.03
N GLU A 92 11.22 -8.37 -5.01
CA GLU A 92 10.23 -8.51 -3.94
C GLU A 92 10.03 -7.20 -3.19
N ILE A 93 11.10 -6.50 -2.87
CA ILE A 93 11.05 -5.17 -2.23
C ILE A 93 10.31 -4.19 -3.12
N ASN A 94 10.60 -4.18 -4.42
CA ASN A 94 9.91 -3.29 -5.36
C ASN A 94 8.42 -3.59 -5.48
N ILE A 95 8.03 -4.85 -5.50
CA ILE A 95 6.63 -5.25 -5.53
C ILE A 95 5.90 -4.69 -4.29
N ILE A 96 6.47 -4.87 -3.12
CA ILE A 96 5.87 -4.39 -1.88
C ILE A 96 5.80 -2.87 -1.85
N THR A 97 6.89 -2.20 -2.17
CA THR A 97 6.98 -0.73 -2.07
C THR A 97 6.10 -0.03 -3.11
N ASN A 98 6.03 -0.55 -4.32
CA ASN A 98 5.14 -0.02 -5.36
C ASN A 98 3.67 -0.22 -4.97
N TRP A 99 3.34 -1.36 -4.40
CA TRP A 99 1.99 -1.60 -3.91
C TRP A 99 1.61 -0.63 -2.79
N ILE A 100 2.50 -0.40 -1.82
CA ILE A 100 2.26 0.55 -0.72
C ILE A 100 2.06 1.96 -1.24
N SER A 101 2.83 2.36 -2.24
CA SER A 101 2.72 3.71 -2.84
C SER A 101 1.55 3.86 -3.80
N CYS A 102 0.82 2.80 -4.07
CA CYS A 102 -0.29 2.74 -5.03
C CYS A 102 0.10 3.05 -6.49
N GLU A 103 1.28 2.75 -6.85
CA GLU A 103 1.73 2.86 -8.24
C GLU A 103 1.32 1.67 -9.11
#